data_2b826c58aaacf99fe8505955845f7b9d
#
_entry.id   2b826c58aaacf99fe8505955845f7b9d
#
_cell.length_a   1.000
_cell.length_b   1.000
_cell.length_c   1.000
_cell.angle_alpha   90.00
_cell.angle_beta   90.00
_cell.angle_gamma   90.00
#
_symmetry.space_group_name_H-M   'P 1'
#
loop_
_entity.id
_entity.type
_entity.pdbx_description
1 polymer ?
#
loop_
_entity_poly.entity_id
_entity_poly.type
_entity_poly.pdbx_seq_one_letter_code
_entity_poly.pdbx_strand_id
1 'polypeptide(L)'
;MFFKKYFLKEKIKQNSYFIWNNENKNIQIIKKFKLLDLDLIIGVDSQKEILLKNTINFAKGNFSNNALLWGARGNGKSSLIKSVFHNVLSKNKNLKLIQLNKNNMFDIEYIYSILGQYEEYRFIIFIDDLSFEKIDSDYKIIKST
;
A
#
# COMPACT_ATOMS: atom_id res chain seq x y z
N MET A 1 -3.35 0.29 27.13
CA MET A 1 -2.66 -0.62 26.21
C MET A 1 -3.59 -1.65 25.59
N PHE A 2 -4.38 -2.35 26.38
CA PHE A 2 -5.39 -3.28 25.89
C PHE A 2 -6.39 -2.61 24.95
N PHE A 3 -6.89 -1.45 25.30
CA PHE A 3 -7.84 -0.69 24.47
C PHE A 3 -7.24 -0.22 23.15
N LYS A 4 -5.96 0.19 23.11
CA LYS A 4 -5.29 0.58 21.89
C LYS A 4 -5.24 -0.58 20.86
N LYS A 5 -4.90 -1.78 21.31
CA LYS A 5 -4.88 -2.98 20.46
C LYS A 5 -6.27 -3.32 19.93
N TYR A 6 -7.27 -3.23 20.78
CA TYR A 6 -8.65 -3.49 20.39
C TYR A 6 -9.13 -2.51 19.33
N PHE A 7 -8.91 -1.22 19.53
CA PHE A 7 -9.34 -0.20 18.58
C PHE A 7 -8.60 -0.32 17.26
N LEU A 8 -7.32 -0.66 17.28
CA LEU A 8 -6.56 -0.87 16.06
C LEU A 8 -7.08 -2.07 15.27
N LYS A 9 -7.37 -3.17 15.95
CA LYS A 9 -7.93 -4.37 15.33
C LYS A 9 -9.26 -4.07 14.64
N GLU A 10 -10.16 -3.37 15.32
CA GLU A 10 -11.46 -3.00 14.76
C GLU A 10 -11.31 -2.01 13.58
N LYS A 11 -10.40 -1.07 13.70
CA LYS A 11 -10.08 -0.11 12.63
C LYS A 11 -9.64 -0.84 11.36
N ILE A 12 -8.74 -1.80 11.49
CA ILE A 12 -8.24 -2.61 10.37
C ILE A 12 -9.35 -3.48 9.80
N LYS A 13 -10.13 -4.11 10.67
CA LYS A 13 -11.22 -5.00 10.24
C LYS A 13 -12.26 -4.26 9.40
N GLN A 14 -12.65 -3.05 9.81
CA GLN A 14 -13.75 -2.30 9.21
C GLN A 14 -13.34 -1.45 8.01
N ASN A 15 -12.06 -1.28 7.77
CA ASN A 15 -11.55 -0.38 6.73
C ASN A 15 -10.48 -1.06 5.90
N SER A 16 -10.22 -0.51 4.71
CA SER A 16 -9.25 -1.10 3.77
C SER A 16 -8.16 -0.12 3.35
N TYR A 17 -8.37 1.16 3.57
CA TYR A 17 -7.48 2.22 3.12
C TYR A 17 -7.00 3.05 4.31
N PHE A 18 -5.69 3.17 4.44
CA PHE A 18 -5.08 3.88 5.57
C PHE A 18 -3.92 4.75 5.10
N ILE A 19 -3.63 5.79 5.87
CA ILE A 19 -2.40 6.56 5.74
C ILE A 19 -1.65 6.53 7.07
N TRP A 20 -0.33 6.42 7.00
CA TRP A 20 0.51 6.44 8.19
C TRP A 20 0.65 7.86 8.72
N ASN A 21 0.35 8.05 9.99
CA ASN A 21 0.54 9.31 10.69
C ASN A 21 1.77 9.20 11.59
N ASN A 22 2.83 9.93 11.23
CA ASN A 22 4.09 9.90 11.95
C ASN A 22 3.98 10.53 13.36
N GLU A 23 3.15 11.55 13.52
CA GLU A 23 3.00 12.22 14.81
C GLU A 23 2.41 11.29 15.87
N ASN A 24 1.38 10.57 15.50
CA ASN A 24 0.68 9.63 16.39
C ASN A 24 1.26 8.23 16.37
N LYS A 25 2.21 7.94 15.47
CA LYS A 25 2.75 6.59 15.24
C LYS A 25 1.63 5.57 15.06
N ASN A 26 0.66 5.91 14.22
CA ASN A 26 -0.53 5.09 14.00
C ASN A 26 -1.05 5.25 12.58
N ILE A 27 -1.92 4.33 12.17
CA ILE A 27 -2.60 4.41 10.88
C ILE A 27 -3.90 5.20 11.03
N GLN A 28 -4.19 6.04 10.03
CA GLN A 28 -5.43 6.79 9.94
C GLN A 28 -6.28 6.24 8.81
N ILE A 29 -7.60 6.20 9.00
CA ILE A 29 -8.53 5.72 7.98
C ILE A 29 -8.65 6.77 6.87
N ILE A 30 -8.56 6.32 5.62
CA ILE A 30 -8.92 7.12 4.46
C ILE A 30 -10.33 6.70 4.03
N LYS A 31 -11.30 7.59 4.18
CA LYS A 31 -12.71 7.29 3.92
C LYS A 31 -13.10 7.48 2.46
N LYS A 32 -12.41 8.37 1.74
CA LYS A 32 -12.74 8.69 0.35
C LYS A 32 -11.49 8.66 -0.51
N PHE A 33 -11.45 7.74 -1.45
CA PHE A 33 -10.51 7.76 -2.56
C PHE A 33 -11.23 8.25 -3.81
N LYS A 34 -10.58 9.14 -4.55
CA LYS A 34 -10.97 9.39 -5.92
C LYS A 34 -10.38 8.26 -6.75
N LEU A 35 -11.21 7.32 -7.12
CA LEU A 35 -10.82 6.17 -7.92
C LEU A 35 -11.21 6.38 -9.37
N LEU A 36 -10.26 6.08 -10.26
CA LEU A 36 -10.58 5.88 -11.66
C LEU A 36 -10.86 4.40 -11.88
N ASP A 37 -11.80 4.12 -12.78
CA ASP A 37 -12.01 2.77 -13.26
C ASP A 37 -10.70 2.28 -13.90
N LEU A 38 -10.31 1.05 -13.60
CA LEU A 38 -9.07 0.47 -14.11
C LEU A 38 -9.02 0.51 -15.65
N ASP A 39 -10.17 0.34 -16.29
CA ASP A 39 -10.27 0.37 -17.77
C ASP A 39 -10.07 1.76 -18.36
N LEU A 40 -10.22 2.82 -17.55
CA LEU A 40 -10.00 4.19 -17.98
C LEU A 40 -8.54 4.63 -17.90
N ILE A 41 -7.67 3.82 -17.32
CA ILE A 41 -6.24 4.11 -17.25
C ILE A 41 -5.58 3.62 -18.52
N ILE A 42 -5.18 4.56 -19.37
CA ILE A 42 -4.68 4.30 -20.73
C ILE A 42 -3.18 4.57 -20.79
N GLY A 43 -2.47 3.83 -21.66
CA GLY A 43 -1.06 4.07 -21.96
C GLY A 43 -0.09 3.37 -21.04
N VAL A 44 -0.58 2.58 -20.06
CA VAL A 44 0.25 1.83 -19.12
C VAL A 44 -0.23 0.36 -19.01
N ASP A 45 -0.69 -0.20 -20.12
CA ASP A 45 -1.32 -1.52 -20.13
C ASP A 45 -0.40 -2.63 -19.61
N SER A 46 0.86 -2.60 -20.00
CA SER A 46 1.85 -3.57 -19.54
C SER A 46 2.08 -3.49 -18.03
N GLN A 47 2.28 -2.28 -17.51
CA GLN A 47 2.46 -2.05 -16.08
C GLN A 47 1.21 -2.40 -15.29
N LYS A 48 0.05 -2.05 -15.82
CA LYS A 48 -1.25 -2.37 -15.23
C LYS A 48 -1.42 -3.88 -15.08
N GLU A 49 -1.12 -4.65 -16.12
CA GLU A 49 -1.26 -6.10 -16.10
C GLU A 49 -0.31 -6.76 -15.11
N ILE A 50 0.95 -6.35 -15.10
CA ILE A 50 1.95 -6.86 -14.14
C ILE A 50 1.54 -6.54 -12.72
N LEU A 51 1.16 -5.31 -12.44
CA LEU A 51 0.77 -4.88 -11.10
C LEU A 51 -0.49 -5.60 -10.63
N LEU A 52 -1.48 -5.76 -11.50
CA LEU A 52 -2.71 -6.49 -11.20
C LEU A 52 -2.40 -7.94 -10.84
N LYS A 53 -1.60 -8.62 -11.65
CA LYS A 53 -1.21 -10.01 -11.40
C LYS A 53 -0.47 -10.18 -10.08
N ASN A 54 0.51 -9.31 -9.81
CA ASN A 54 1.27 -9.35 -8.56
C ASN A 54 0.36 -9.11 -7.35
N THR A 55 -0.56 -8.17 -7.46
CA THR A 55 -1.49 -7.84 -6.37
C THR A 55 -2.45 -8.98 -6.09
N ILE A 56 -2.98 -9.62 -7.13
CA ILE A 56 -3.84 -10.80 -6.98
C ILE A 56 -3.10 -11.93 -6.28
N ASN A 57 -1.88 -12.23 -6.71
CA ASN A 57 -1.07 -13.28 -6.10
C ASN A 57 -0.80 -13.00 -4.62
N PHE A 58 -0.45 -11.76 -4.32
CA PHE A 58 -0.20 -11.35 -2.94
C PHE A 58 -1.47 -11.50 -2.08
N ALA A 59 -2.60 -11.04 -2.59
CA ALA A 59 -3.88 -11.12 -1.86
C ALA A 59 -4.29 -12.55 -1.55
N LYS A 60 -3.93 -13.50 -2.41
CA LYS A 60 -4.18 -14.93 -2.23
C LYS A 60 -3.22 -15.60 -1.25
N GLY A 61 -2.27 -14.86 -0.69
CA GLY A 61 -1.29 -15.39 0.24
C GLY A 61 -0.03 -15.95 -0.40
N ASN A 62 0.12 -15.80 -1.71
CA ASN A 62 1.32 -16.24 -2.41
C ASN A 62 2.44 -15.20 -2.30
N PHE A 63 3.66 -15.64 -2.51
CA PHE A 63 4.80 -14.72 -2.57
C PHE A 63 4.66 -13.79 -3.78
N SER A 64 4.98 -12.52 -3.59
CA SER A 64 4.95 -11.53 -4.64
C SER A 64 6.13 -10.57 -4.49
N ASN A 65 6.71 -10.17 -5.60
CA ASN A 65 7.81 -9.20 -5.60
C ASN A 65 7.29 -7.79 -5.33
N ASN A 66 8.13 -6.98 -4.72
CA ASN A 66 7.87 -5.55 -4.62
C ASN A 66 7.86 -4.95 -6.02
N ALA A 67 6.95 -4.00 -6.24
CA ALA A 67 6.84 -3.31 -7.51
C ALA A 67 7.37 -1.89 -7.39
N LEU A 68 8.14 -1.45 -8.39
CA LEU A 68 8.61 -0.08 -8.50
C LEU A 68 8.14 0.48 -9.82
N LEU A 69 7.33 1.53 -9.78
CA LEU A 69 6.79 2.19 -10.96
C LEU A 69 7.60 3.46 -11.23
N TRP A 70 8.06 3.59 -12.46
CA TRP A 70 8.85 4.71 -12.94
C TRP A 70 8.00 5.65 -13.78
N GLY A 71 8.40 6.90 -13.85
CA GLY A 71 7.79 7.88 -14.72
C GLY A 71 7.76 9.26 -14.11
N ALA A 72 7.45 10.25 -14.93
CA ALA A 72 7.35 11.63 -14.47
C ALA A 72 6.15 11.80 -13.52
N ARG A 73 6.26 12.77 -12.66
CA ARG A 73 5.17 13.18 -11.76
C ARG A 73 3.92 13.48 -12.59
N GLY A 74 2.76 13.03 -12.14
CA GLY A 74 1.51 13.27 -12.82
C GLY A 74 1.13 12.25 -13.89
N ASN A 75 1.90 11.20 -14.09
CA ASN A 75 1.61 10.15 -15.07
C ASN A 75 0.62 9.09 -14.60
N GLY A 76 -0.14 9.38 -13.54
CA GLY A 76 -1.20 8.48 -13.10
C GLY A 76 -0.73 7.25 -12.33
N LYS A 77 0.53 7.19 -11.88
CA LYS A 77 1.05 6.04 -11.13
C LYS A 77 0.29 5.79 -9.84
N SER A 78 0.01 6.84 -9.09
CA SER A 78 -0.75 6.75 -7.85
C SER A 78 -2.18 6.28 -8.11
N SER A 79 -2.82 6.80 -9.16
CA SER A 79 -4.15 6.36 -9.57
C SER A 79 -4.16 4.90 -10.01
N LEU A 80 -3.11 4.46 -10.70
CA LEU A 80 -2.96 3.07 -11.13
C LEU A 80 -2.91 2.13 -9.93
N ILE A 81 -2.07 2.43 -8.95
CA ILE A 81 -1.92 1.60 -7.76
C ILE A 81 -3.24 1.51 -6.99
N LYS A 82 -3.90 2.64 -6.78
CA LYS A 82 -5.17 2.69 -6.05
C LYS A 82 -6.27 1.93 -6.79
N SER A 83 -6.33 2.06 -8.10
CA SER A 83 -7.35 1.39 -8.91
C SER A 83 -7.13 -0.12 -9.00
N VAL A 84 -5.88 -0.56 -9.13
CA VAL A 84 -5.53 -1.99 -9.08
C VAL A 84 -5.89 -2.56 -7.71
N PHE A 85 -5.52 -1.87 -6.65
CA PHE A 85 -5.85 -2.30 -5.29
C PHE A 85 -7.36 -2.45 -5.10
N HIS A 86 -8.12 -1.46 -5.51
CA HIS A 86 -9.58 -1.49 -5.38
C HIS A 86 -10.20 -2.63 -6.15
N ASN A 87 -9.70 -2.89 -7.36
CA ASN A 87 -10.16 -4.00 -8.18
C ASN A 87 -9.95 -5.34 -7.50
N VAL A 88 -8.74 -5.56 -6.95
CA VAL A 88 -8.41 -6.81 -6.27
C VAL A 88 -9.17 -6.96 -4.94
N LEU A 89 -9.34 -5.85 -4.22
CA LEU A 89 -10.06 -5.82 -2.95
C LEU A 89 -11.49 -6.33 -3.08
N SER A 90 -12.15 -6.07 -4.21
CA SER A 90 -13.54 -6.49 -4.42
C SER A 90 -13.72 -8.00 -4.27
N LYS A 91 -12.69 -8.79 -4.55
CA LYS A 91 -12.69 -10.26 -4.43
C LYS A 91 -11.83 -10.79 -3.28
N ASN A 92 -11.06 -9.92 -2.63
CA ASN A 92 -10.13 -10.31 -1.58
C ASN A 92 -10.22 -9.30 -0.43
N LYS A 93 -11.22 -9.48 0.42
CA LYS A 93 -11.55 -8.52 1.50
C LYS A 93 -10.50 -8.42 2.59
N ASN A 94 -9.58 -9.36 2.66
CA ASN A 94 -8.47 -9.34 3.60
C ASN A 94 -7.33 -8.41 3.18
N LEU A 95 -7.39 -7.84 1.98
CA LEU A 95 -6.36 -6.94 1.46
C LEU A 95 -6.53 -5.53 2.05
N LYS A 96 -5.42 -4.95 2.50
CA LYS A 96 -5.38 -3.60 3.10
C LYS A 96 -4.27 -2.78 2.46
N LEU A 97 -4.50 -1.49 2.29
CA LEU A 97 -3.52 -0.57 1.71
C LEU A 97 -3.16 0.52 2.72
N ILE A 98 -1.88 0.72 2.94
CA ILE A 98 -1.36 1.77 3.80
C ILE A 98 -0.47 2.68 2.97
N GLN A 99 -0.88 3.93 2.87
CA GLN A 99 -0.08 4.96 2.20
C GLN A 99 0.94 5.52 3.19
N LEU A 100 2.18 5.54 2.78
CA LEU A 100 3.30 6.05 3.57
C LEU A 100 3.96 7.19 2.79
N ASN A 101 4.13 8.34 3.45
CA ASN A 101 4.91 9.42 2.88
C ASN A 101 6.38 9.04 2.87
N LYS A 102 7.10 9.36 1.79
CA LYS A 102 8.53 9.04 1.66
C LYS A 102 9.37 9.61 2.81
N ASN A 103 8.97 10.74 3.38
CA ASN A 103 9.69 11.35 4.50
C ASN A 103 9.56 10.53 5.79
N ASN A 104 8.65 9.58 5.83
CA ASN A 104 8.40 8.72 6.98
C ASN A 104 8.86 7.28 6.76
N MET A 105 9.70 7.03 5.76
CA MET A 105 10.19 5.67 5.46
C MET A 105 10.99 5.06 6.61
N PHE A 106 11.59 5.89 7.47
CA PHE A 106 12.29 5.39 8.65
C PHE A 106 11.37 4.69 9.65
N ASP A 107 10.07 4.88 9.53
CA ASP A 107 9.08 4.19 10.36
C ASP A 107 8.70 2.80 9.84
N ILE A 108 9.23 2.36 8.71
CA ILE A 108 8.74 1.14 8.04
C ILE A 108 8.91 -0.12 8.88
N GLU A 109 10.01 -0.24 9.61
CA GLU A 109 10.21 -1.38 10.52
C GLU A 109 9.20 -1.39 11.65
N TYR A 110 8.91 -0.21 12.19
CA TYR A 110 7.90 -0.07 13.23
C TYR A 110 6.52 -0.44 12.70
N ILE A 111 6.19 0.01 11.49
CA ILE A 111 4.93 -0.34 10.82
C ILE A 111 4.81 -1.86 10.66
N TYR A 112 5.87 -2.51 10.20
CA TYR A 112 5.88 -3.97 10.05
C TYR A 112 5.68 -4.68 11.39
N SER A 113 6.26 -4.17 12.46
CA SER A 113 6.09 -4.77 13.79
C SER A 113 4.65 -4.70 14.29
N ILE A 114 3.95 -3.62 13.96
CA ILE A 114 2.53 -3.47 14.30
C ILE A 114 1.67 -4.39 13.43
N LEU A 115 1.86 -4.33 12.11
CA LEU A 115 1.00 -5.04 11.16
C LEU A 115 1.22 -6.55 11.17
N GLY A 116 2.43 -6.99 11.48
CA GLY A 116 2.75 -8.42 11.55
C GLY A 116 1.96 -9.19 12.61
N GLN A 117 1.31 -8.50 13.54
CA GLN A 117 0.44 -9.12 14.53
C GLN A 117 -0.92 -9.56 13.97
N TYR A 118 -1.27 -9.09 12.77
CA TYR A 118 -2.58 -9.33 12.14
C TYR A 118 -2.42 -10.24 10.93
N GLU A 119 -2.14 -11.50 11.16
CA GLU A 119 -1.82 -12.48 10.13
C GLU A 119 -2.98 -12.77 9.17
N GLU A 120 -4.20 -12.49 9.59
CA GLU A 120 -5.40 -12.68 8.78
C GLU A 120 -5.52 -11.68 7.63
N TYR A 121 -4.76 -10.62 7.65
CA TYR A 121 -4.80 -9.57 6.62
C TYR A 121 -3.51 -9.54 5.81
N ARG A 122 -3.62 -9.08 4.57
CA ARG A 122 -2.49 -8.85 3.66
C ARG A 122 -2.36 -7.36 3.45
N PHE A 123 -1.23 -6.80 3.88
CA PHE A 123 -1.00 -5.36 3.82
C PHE A 123 -0.08 -5.00 2.68
N ILE A 124 -0.49 -4.00 1.88
CA ILE A 124 0.34 -3.36 0.86
C ILE A 124 0.74 -1.99 1.39
N ILE A 125 2.02 -1.69 1.40
CA ILE A 125 2.53 -0.37 1.75
C ILE A 125 2.84 0.36 0.45
N PHE A 126 2.13 1.47 0.23
CA PHE A 126 2.30 2.31 -0.94
C PHE A 126 3.07 3.57 -0.55
N ILE A 127 4.23 3.76 -1.19
CA ILE A 127 5.07 4.93 -0.95
C ILE A 127 5.05 5.77 -2.21
N ASP A 128 4.46 6.96 -2.12
CA ASP A 128 4.36 7.88 -3.24
C ASP A 128 5.56 8.83 -3.28
N ASP A 129 5.85 9.34 -4.48
CA ASP A 129 6.88 10.37 -4.72
C ASP A 129 8.31 9.98 -4.32
N LEU A 130 8.70 8.71 -4.53
CA LEU A 130 10.11 8.34 -4.44
C LEU A 130 10.89 9.10 -5.52
N SER A 131 11.85 9.94 -5.09
CA SER A 131 12.67 10.67 -6.05
C SER A 131 13.70 9.75 -6.68
N PHE A 132 13.94 9.95 -7.98
CA PHE A 132 14.92 9.15 -8.73
C PHE A 132 16.31 9.19 -8.10
N GLU A 133 16.71 10.33 -7.57
CA GLU A 133 18.03 10.56 -6.96
C GLU A 133 18.24 9.76 -5.68
N LYS A 134 17.15 9.36 -5.01
CA LYS A 134 17.20 8.63 -3.75
C LYS A 134 16.74 7.19 -3.88
N ILE A 135 16.45 6.72 -5.08
CA ILE A 135 15.84 5.41 -5.30
C ILE A 135 16.65 4.28 -4.69
N ASP A 136 17.98 4.28 -4.87
CA ASP A 136 18.82 3.21 -4.35
C ASP A 136 18.76 3.13 -2.82
N SER A 137 18.82 4.29 -2.16
CA SER A 137 18.76 4.38 -0.71
C SER A 137 17.37 3.97 -0.19
N ASP A 138 16.31 4.52 -0.79
CA ASP A 138 14.93 4.23 -0.41
C ASP A 138 14.59 2.76 -0.64
N TYR A 139 15.03 2.21 -1.77
CA TYR A 139 14.82 0.82 -2.11
C TYR A 139 15.54 -0.14 -1.15
N LYS A 140 16.73 0.23 -0.70
CA LYS A 140 17.45 -0.57 0.30
C LYS A 140 16.71 -0.59 1.63
N ILE A 141 16.12 0.51 2.06
CA ILE A 141 15.31 0.58 3.27
C ILE A 141 14.11 -0.38 3.15
N ILE A 142 13.41 -0.33 2.03
CA ILE A 142 12.25 -1.21 1.79
C ILE A 142 12.67 -2.68 1.77
N LYS A 143 13.79 -3.01 1.12
CA LYS A 143 14.25 -4.39 1.00
C LYS A 143 14.80 -4.98 2.30
N SER A 144 15.38 -4.14 3.16
CA SER A 144 15.98 -4.63 4.41
C SER A 144 14.94 -5.04 5.45
N THR A 145 13.70 -4.67 5.22
CA THR A 145 12.58 -4.98 6.10
C THR A 145 11.69 -6.05 5.50
#